data_255411c21a3dd1bbc247f057f59319bb
#
_entry.id   255411c21a3dd1bbc247f057f59319bb
#
_cell.length_a   1.000
_cell.length_b   1.000
_cell.length_c   1.000
_cell.angle_alpha   90.00
_cell.angle_beta   90.00
_cell.angle_gamma   90.00
#
_symmetry.space_group_name_H-M   'P 1'
#
loop_
_entity.id
_entity.type
_entity.pdbx_description
1 polymer ?
#
loop_
_entity_poly.entity_id
_entity_poly.type
_entity_poly.pdbx_seq_one_letter_code
_entity_poly.pdbx_strand_id
1 'polypeptide(L)'
;VVCAATNRRRPGSSFSEAQFERLRLLSGQVLMVQNLVQVYSEISRRERIDQELEFARHLQMSLLPSAFPAWDQFSIDAYTRSAKEVNGDFYDFVEIDNNRLLIIIGDACGKGIPACMLTAMTRSFARSLADNFTTLSDFLKQVNNKLHRDTDADRFITLGCCLLDRSNSLIEFGRAGHTDLVTYVHDHIRIVSPDGTALGILPDDFATFDTICLAFEPGTTLMMFSDGLSGRASTHSIPSIRPFCPAAAGSIFAW
;
A
#
# COMPACT_ATOMS: atom_id res chain seq x y z
N VAL A 1 -42.11 22.11 -10.27
CA VAL A 1 -43.42 22.15 -10.95
C VAL A 1 -44.44 21.50 -10.05
N VAL A 2 -45.48 22.21 -9.67
CA VAL A 2 -46.60 21.71 -8.87
C VAL A 2 -47.75 21.39 -9.80
N CYS A 3 -48.16 20.12 -9.88
CA CYS A 3 -49.34 19.73 -10.63
C CYS A 3 -50.48 19.45 -9.65
N ALA A 4 -51.60 20.09 -9.83
CA ALA A 4 -52.82 19.84 -9.09
C ALA A 4 -53.96 19.49 -10.04
N ALA A 5 -54.71 18.45 -9.70
CA ALA A 5 -55.84 18.02 -10.48
C ALA A 5 -57.12 17.95 -9.60
N THR A 6 -58.24 18.40 -10.15
CA THR A 6 -59.56 18.27 -9.49
C THR A 6 -60.40 17.27 -10.26
N ASN A 7 -61.17 16.45 -9.52
CA ASN A 7 -62.19 15.61 -10.15
C ASN A 7 -63.42 16.50 -10.47
N ARG A 8 -63.59 16.84 -11.75
CA ARG A 8 -64.70 17.68 -12.21
C ARG A 8 -66.00 16.88 -12.30
N ARG A 9 -66.64 16.63 -11.20
CA ARG A 9 -68.05 16.22 -11.22
C ARG A 9 -69.06 17.38 -11.26
N ARG A 10 -68.55 18.64 -11.14
CA ARG A 10 -69.37 19.87 -11.26
C ARG A 10 -68.66 20.88 -12.15
N PRO A 11 -69.33 21.44 -13.17
CA PRO A 11 -68.75 22.54 -13.99
C PRO A 11 -68.46 23.73 -13.06
N GLY A 12 -67.29 24.28 -13.09
CA GLY A 12 -66.89 25.50 -12.40
C GLY A 12 -66.04 25.33 -11.12
N SER A 13 -65.69 24.10 -10.70
CA SER A 13 -64.78 23.91 -9.58
C SER A 13 -63.32 24.12 -10.00
N SER A 14 -62.77 25.32 -9.81
CA SER A 14 -61.35 25.61 -9.87
C SER A 14 -60.81 25.72 -8.41
N PHE A 15 -59.52 25.48 -8.23
CA PHE A 15 -58.88 25.77 -6.95
C PHE A 15 -58.99 27.27 -6.66
N SER A 16 -59.39 27.63 -5.43
CA SER A 16 -59.26 29.00 -4.94
C SER A 16 -57.77 29.36 -4.75
N GLU A 17 -57.46 30.64 -4.80
CA GLU A 17 -56.07 31.10 -4.60
C GLU A 17 -55.50 30.64 -3.25
N ALA A 18 -56.31 30.67 -2.20
CA ALA A 18 -55.95 30.14 -0.90
C ALA A 18 -55.66 28.65 -0.86
N GLN A 19 -56.37 27.85 -1.67
CA GLN A 19 -56.09 26.42 -1.81
C GLN A 19 -54.81 26.17 -2.60
N PHE A 20 -54.55 27.00 -3.61
CA PHE A 20 -53.33 26.93 -4.40
C PHE A 20 -52.09 27.27 -3.56
N GLU A 21 -52.13 28.32 -2.77
CA GLU A 21 -51.06 28.67 -1.85
C GLU A 21 -50.80 27.57 -0.79
N ARG A 22 -51.82 26.94 -0.24
CA ARG A 22 -51.65 25.80 0.67
C ARG A 22 -50.98 24.63 0.01
N LEU A 23 -51.35 24.30 -1.24
CA LEU A 23 -50.71 23.22 -2.01
C LEU A 23 -49.24 23.53 -2.32
N ARG A 24 -48.93 24.80 -2.62
CA ARG A 24 -47.57 25.28 -2.83
C ARG A 24 -46.72 25.13 -1.59
N LEU A 25 -47.23 25.52 -0.43
CA LEU A 25 -46.54 25.35 0.86
C LEU A 25 -46.30 23.87 1.17
N LEU A 26 -47.32 23.03 1.03
CA LEU A 26 -47.21 21.59 1.26
C LEU A 26 -46.20 20.92 0.30
N SER A 27 -46.21 21.29 -0.98
CA SER A 27 -45.25 20.76 -1.93
C SER A 27 -43.83 21.17 -1.61
N GLY A 28 -43.60 22.38 -1.10
CA GLY A 28 -42.30 22.85 -0.62
C GLY A 28 -41.83 22.03 0.60
N GLN A 29 -42.71 21.73 1.54
CA GLN A 29 -42.39 20.88 2.70
C GLN A 29 -42.05 19.45 2.27
N VAL A 30 -42.81 18.85 1.34
CA VAL A 30 -42.52 17.51 0.82
C VAL A 30 -41.18 17.46 0.14
N LEU A 31 -40.84 18.43 -0.70
CA LEU A 31 -39.53 18.52 -1.35
C LEU A 31 -38.40 18.67 -0.33
N MET A 32 -38.60 19.46 0.71
CA MET A 32 -37.61 19.62 1.77
C MET A 32 -37.37 18.32 2.52
N VAL A 33 -38.43 17.58 2.85
CA VAL A 33 -38.32 16.26 3.51
C VAL A 33 -37.62 15.24 2.59
N GLN A 34 -37.96 15.21 1.31
CA GLN A 34 -37.31 14.33 0.34
C GLN A 34 -35.81 14.63 0.23
N ASN A 35 -35.42 15.90 0.11
CA ASN A 35 -34.01 16.29 0.09
C ASN A 35 -33.30 15.90 1.40
N LEU A 36 -33.94 16.08 2.55
CA LEU A 36 -33.38 15.68 3.84
C LEU A 36 -33.14 14.17 3.92
N VAL A 37 -34.09 13.36 3.47
CA VAL A 37 -33.95 11.91 3.43
C VAL A 37 -32.82 11.49 2.48
N GLN A 38 -32.67 12.13 1.33
CA GLN A 38 -31.57 11.85 0.40
C GLN A 38 -30.22 12.19 1.00
N VAL A 39 -30.08 13.37 1.61
CA VAL A 39 -28.84 13.78 2.30
C VAL A 39 -28.50 12.82 3.42
N TYR A 40 -29.49 12.43 4.22
CA TYR A 40 -29.27 11.49 5.33
C TYR A 40 -28.82 10.11 4.84
N SER A 41 -29.45 9.61 3.77
CA SER A 41 -29.06 8.34 3.17
C SER A 41 -27.63 8.37 2.60
N GLU A 42 -27.21 9.48 2.00
CA GLU A 42 -25.86 9.63 1.49
C GLU A 42 -24.81 9.72 2.62
N ILE A 43 -25.12 10.43 3.70
CA ILE A 43 -24.25 10.48 4.89
C ILE A 43 -24.09 9.08 5.48
N SER A 44 -25.18 8.36 5.71
CA SER A 44 -25.14 7.00 6.27
C SER A 44 -24.37 6.02 5.38
N ARG A 45 -24.47 6.18 4.06
CA ARG A 45 -23.70 5.38 3.11
C ARG A 45 -22.19 5.66 3.21
N ARG A 46 -21.80 6.94 3.31
CA ARG A 46 -20.41 7.34 3.48
C ARG A 46 -19.82 6.82 4.78
N GLU A 47 -20.54 7.00 5.89
CA GLU A 47 -20.11 6.47 7.20
C GLU A 47 -19.87 4.97 7.17
N ARG A 48 -20.73 4.23 6.48
CA ARG A 48 -20.56 2.77 6.32
C ARG A 48 -19.30 2.43 5.51
N ILE A 49 -19.06 3.12 4.40
CA ILE A 49 -17.85 2.93 3.58
C ILE A 49 -16.60 3.25 4.41
N ASP A 50 -16.61 4.33 5.16
CA ASP A 50 -15.48 4.72 6.01
C ASP A 50 -15.19 3.66 7.08
N GLN A 51 -16.22 3.06 7.68
CA GLN A 51 -16.07 1.95 8.63
C GLN A 51 -15.47 0.69 7.97
N GLU A 52 -15.93 0.34 6.77
CA GLU A 52 -15.39 -0.80 6.00
C GLU A 52 -13.92 -0.59 5.64
N LEU A 53 -13.54 0.63 5.24
CA LEU A 53 -12.14 0.99 4.96
C LEU A 53 -11.27 0.97 6.22
N GLU A 54 -11.78 1.46 7.34
CA GLU A 54 -11.05 1.42 8.60
C GLU A 54 -10.81 -0.03 9.08
N PHE A 55 -11.80 -0.89 8.92
CA PHE A 55 -11.65 -2.32 9.20
C PHE A 55 -10.59 -2.97 8.28
N ALA A 56 -10.63 -2.69 6.97
CA ALA A 56 -9.63 -3.19 6.03
C ALA A 56 -8.21 -2.70 6.39
N ARG A 57 -8.07 -1.45 6.83
CA ARG A 57 -6.81 -0.90 7.31
C ARG A 57 -6.30 -1.64 8.55
N HIS A 58 -7.15 -1.93 9.52
CA HIS A 58 -6.78 -2.72 10.70
C HIS A 58 -6.29 -4.11 10.31
N LEU A 59 -6.96 -4.77 9.38
CA LEU A 59 -6.50 -6.06 8.85
C LEU A 59 -5.13 -5.95 8.19
N GLN A 60 -4.92 -4.94 7.34
CA GLN A 60 -3.62 -4.71 6.70
C GLN A 60 -2.50 -4.50 7.71
N MET A 61 -2.73 -3.65 8.71
CA MET A 61 -1.74 -3.40 9.76
C MET A 61 -1.42 -4.67 10.57
N SER A 62 -2.37 -5.57 10.75
CA SER A 62 -2.15 -6.85 11.42
C SER A 62 -1.29 -7.84 10.60
N LEU A 63 -1.19 -7.63 9.30
CA LEU A 63 -0.31 -8.42 8.42
C LEU A 63 1.15 -7.95 8.51
N LEU A 64 1.42 -6.70 8.89
CA LEU A 64 2.79 -6.22 9.04
C LEU A 64 3.50 -6.92 10.22
N PRO A 65 4.82 -7.09 10.14
CA PRO A 65 5.59 -7.68 11.23
C PRO A 65 5.40 -6.89 12.52
N SER A 66 5.03 -7.59 13.59
CA SER A 66 4.89 -7.01 14.93
C SER A 66 6.21 -7.00 15.72
N ALA A 67 7.20 -7.74 15.25
CA ALA A 67 8.53 -7.82 15.83
C ALA A 67 9.59 -7.83 14.72
N PHE A 68 10.74 -7.26 15.02
CA PHE A 68 11.89 -7.28 14.13
C PHE A 68 12.78 -8.49 14.44
N PRO A 69 13.44 -9.10 13.43
CA PRO A 69 14.43 -10.11 13.66
C PRO A 69 15.53 -9.60 14.61
N ALA A 70 15.77 -10.33 15.69
CA ALA A 70 16.80 -9.96 16.68
C ALA A 70 18.13 -10.62 16.32
N TRP A 71 18.89 -9.96 15.46
CA TRP A 71 20.25 -10.40 15.13
C TRP A 71 21.27 -9.50 15.82
N ASP A 72 22.14 -10.06 16.63
CA ASP A 72 23.13 -9.31 17.44
C ASP A 72 24.05 -8.38 16.62
N GLN A 73 24.14 -8.62 15.32
CA GLN A 73 25.04 -7.87 14.41
C GLN A 73 24.36 -6.71 13.68
N PHE A 74 23.01 -6.62 13.70
CA PHE A 74 22.24 -5.63 12.96
C PHE A 74 21.15 -5.03 13.82
N SER A 75 20.90 -3.75 13.63
CA SER A 75 19.64 -3.14 14.06
C SER A 75 18.72 -2.96 12.85
N ILE A 76 17.47 -3.36 13.01
CA ILE A 76 16.44 -3.21 11.96
C ILE A 76 15.35 -2.32 12.52
N ASP A 77 15.04 -1.26 11.78
CA ASP A 77 13.91 -0.38 12.06
C ASP A 77 13.04 -0.30 10.82
N ALA A 78 11.74 -0.29 11.00
CA ALA A 78 10.79 -0.03 9.93
C ALA A 78 9.72 0.93 10.41
N TYR A 79 9.31 1.81 9.53
CA TYR A 79 8.27 2.78 9.79
C TYR A 79 7.27 2.78 8.64
N THR A 80 6.00 2.74 8.95
CA THR A 80 4.92 2.98 7.99
C THR A 80 3.92 3.95 8.57
N ARG A 81 3.48 4.88 7.76
CA ARG A 81 2.41 5.82 8.11
C ARG A 81 1.31 5.73 7.07
N SER A 82 0.27 5.02 7.42
CA SER A 82 -0.92 4.98 6.57
C SER A 82 -1.55 6.37 6.49
N ALA A 83 -1.90 6.81 5.28
CA ALA A 83 -2.85 7.89 5.09
C ALA A 83 -4.24 7.44 5.60
N LYS A 84 -5.29 8.28 5.46
CA LYS A 84 -6.67 7.95 5.90
C LYS A 84 -7.26 6.71 5.20
N GLU A 85 -6.77 6.37 4.02
CA GLU A 85 -7.21 5.23 3.22
C GLU A 85 -6.28 4.03 3.40
N VAL A 86 -6.74 2.84 3.01
CA VAL A 86 -5.94 1.63 2.94
C VAL A 86 -4.88 1.80 1.86
N ASN A 87 -3.60 1.60 2.19
CA ASN A 87 -2.47 1.82 1.30
C ASN A 87 -2.07 0.53 0.56
N GLY A 88 -1.36 0.70 -0.58
CA GLY A 88 -0.66 -0.38 -1.27
C GLY A 88 0.67 -0.77 -0.63
N ASP A 89 1.23 0.11 0.22
CA ASP A 89 2.55 -0.08 0.83
C ASP A 89 2.57 -1.20 1.89
N PHE A 90 3.61 -2.02 1.85
CA PHE A 90 3.87 -3.01 2.89
C PHE A 90 5.38 -3.30 2.98
N TYR A 91 5.78 -3.87 4.10
CA TYR A 91 7.10 -4.46 4.29
C TYR A 91 6.99 -5.79 5.03
N ASP A 92 7.99 -6.64 4.87
CA ASP A 92 8.06 -7.90 5.60
C ASP A 92 9.51 -8.34 5.82
N PHE A 93 9.69 -9.16 6.84
CA PHE A 93 10.94 -9.81 7.20
C PHE A 93 10.71 -11.31 7.26
N VAL A 94 11.48 -12.06 6.50
CA VAL A 94 11.39 -13.53 6.49
C VAL A 94 12.76 -14.10 6.82
N GLU A 95 12.88 -14.66 8.00
CA GLU A 95 14.06 -15.44 8.38
C GLU A 95 14.04 -16.76 7.63
N ILE A 96 14.94 -16.94 6.65
CA ILE A 96 15.03 -18.17 5.87
C ILE A 96 15.71 -19.24 6.73
N ASP A 97 16.79 -18.86 7.37
CA ASP A 97 17.52 -19.70 8.32
C ASP A 97 18.28 -18.81 9.33
N ASN A 98 19.12 -19.42 10.14
CA ASN A 98 19.91 -18.70 11.14
C ASN A 98 20.87 -17.65 10.55
N ASN A 99 21.17 -17.69 9.24
CA ASN A 99 22.17 -16.84 8.60
C ASN A 99 21.58 -15.93 7.52
N ARG A 100 20.37 -16.23 7.03
CA ARG A 100 19.78 -15.49 5.92
C ARG A 100 18.44 -14.88 6.29
N LEU A 101 18.33 -13.60 6.00
CA LEU A 101 17.12 -12.80 6.19
C LEU A 101 16.72 -12.15 4.87
N LEU A 102 15.50 -12.40 4.45
CA LEU A 102 14.89 -11.72 3.31
C LEU A 102 14.06 -10.54 3.82
N ILE A 103 14.40 -9.35 3.35
CA ILE A 103 13.69 -8.10 3.61
C ILE A 103 12.95 -7.73 2.35
N ILE A 104 11.68 -7.39 2.50
CA ILE A 104 10.78 -7.07 1.39
C ILE A 104 10.10 -5.74 1.68
N ILE A 105 10.05 -4.88 0.67
CA ILE A 105 9.20 -3.69 0.65
C ILE A 105 8.46 -3.65 -0.68
N GLY A 106 7.19 -3.29 -0.66
CA GLY A 106 6.40 -3.25 -1.89
C GLY A 106 5.27 -2.24 -1.82
N ASP A 107 4.83 -1.83 -3.01
CA ASP A 107 3.68 -0.95 -3.19
C ASP A 107 2.78 -1.50 -4.30
N ALA A 108 1.53 -1.73 -3.97
CA ALA A 108 0.51 -2.24 -4.88
C ALA A 108 -0.16 -1.10 -5.64
N CYS A 109 -0.36 -1.27 -6.94
CA CYS A 109 -1.08 -0.31 -7.76
C CYS A 109 -2.51 -0.05 -7.24
N GLY A 110 -2.92 1.21 -7.27
CA GLY A 110 -4.26 1.64 -6.86
C GLY A 110 -4.37 1.96 -5.37
N LYS A 111 -5.61 2.01 -4.86
CA LYS A 111 -5.91 2.37 -3.46
C LYS A 111 -7.09 1.56 -2.93
N GLY A 112 -7.23 1.54 -1.61
CA GLY A 112 -8.34 0.87 -0.94
C GLY A 112 -8.23 -0.64 -0.91
N ILE A 113 -9.37 -1.32 -0.80
CA ILE A 113 -9.45 -2.77 -0.60
C ILE A 113 -8.73 -3.58 -1.69
N PRO A 114 -8.84 -3.26 -3.00
CA PRO A 114 -8.13 -4.02 -4.03
C PRO A 114 -6.61 -4.00 -3.88
N ALA A 115 -6.01 -2.84 -3.56
CA ALA A 115 -4.58 -2.72 -3.31
C ALA A 115 -4.16 -3.52 -2.07
N CYS A 116 -4.96 -3.47 -0.99
CA CYS A 116 -4.73 -4.26 0.21
C CYS A 116 -4.75 -5.77 -0.07
N MET A 117 -5.69 -6.25 -0.87
CA MET A 117 -5.75 -7.67 -1.26
C MET A 117 -4.51 -8.09 -2.06
N LEU A 118 -4.08 -7.26 -3.02
CA LEU A 118 -2.88 -7.52 -3.81
C LEU A 118 -1.63 -7.57 -2.93
N THR A 119 -1.51 -6.65 -1.99
CA THR A 119 -0.46 -6.65 -0.95
C THR A 119 -0.46 -7.95 -0.14
N ALA A 120 -1.61 -8.36 0.39
CA ALA A 120 -1.75 -9.57 1.18
C ALA A 120 -1.39 -10.83 0.39
N MET A 121 -1.80 -10.92 -0.87
CA MET A 121 -1.45 -12.01 -1.79
C MET A 121 0.05 -12.04 -2.05
N THR A 122 0.64 -10.91 -2.43
CA THR A 122 2.08 -10.81 -2.70
C THR A 122 2.91 -11.22 -1.49
N ARG A 123 2.58 -10.70 -0.32
CA ARG A 123 3.22 -11.07 0.93
C ARG A 123 3.11 -12.57 1.22
N SER A 124 1.94 -13.15 1.00
CA SER A 124 1.71 -14.59 1.20
C SER A 124 2.54 -15.43 0.23
N PHE A 125 2.60 -15.04 -1.04
CA PHE A 125 3.44 -15.71 -2.05
C PHE A 125 4.92 -15.59 -1.69
N ALA A 126 5.38 -14.39 -1.34
CA ALA A 126 6.76 -14.16 -0.93
C ALA A 126 7.16 -15.06 0.25
N ARG A 127 6.35 -15.13 1.30
CA ARG A 127 6.61 -16.02 2.45
C ARG A 127 6.61 -17.50 2.06
N SER A 128 5.69 -17.92 1.20
CA SER A 128 5.58 -19.32 0.78
C SER A 128 6.75 -19.78 -0.09
N LEU A 129 7.45 -18.86 -0.73
CA LEU A 129 8.57 -19.12 -1.63
C LEU A 129 9.94 -18.87 -0.97
N ALA A 130 9.97 -18.22 0.19
CA ALA A 130 11.21 -17.79 0.82
C ALA A 130 12.19 -18.94 1.14
N ASP A 131 11.70 -20.15 1.36
CA ASP A 131 12.53 -21.31 1.67
C ASP A 131 12.96 -22.10 0.41
N ASN A 132 12.45 -21.73 -0.78
CA ASN A 132 12.55 -22.58 -1.99
C ASN A 132 13.06 -21.85 -3.22
N PHE A 133 13.92 -20.86 -3.09
CA PHE A 133 14.54 -20.21 -4.24
C PHE A 133 16.07 -20.44 -4.28
N THR A 134 16.65 -20.38 -5.46
CA THR A 134 18.11 -20.55 -5.66
C THR A 134 18.83 -19.21 -5.72
N THR A 135 18.22 -18.19 -6.34
CA THR A 135 18.72 -16.82 -6.43
C THR A 135 17.59 -15.84 -6.19
N LEU A 136 17.90 -14.62 -5.80
CA LEU A 136 16.88 -13.58 -5.58
C LEU A 136 16.13 -13.24 -6.88
N SER A 137 16.81 -13.34 -8.04
CA SER A 137 16.16 -13.22 -9.36
C SER A 137 15.13 -14.33 -9.59
N ASP A 138 15.45 -15.59 -9.24
CA ASP A 138 14.52 -16.72 -9.30
C ASP A 138 13.31 -16.52 -8.36
N PHE A 139 13.55 -16.03 -7.16
CA PHE A 139 12.48 -15.67 -6.22
C PHE A 139 11.49 -14.66 -6.82
N LEU A 140 12.01 -13.55 -7.39
CA LEU A 140 11.17 -12.52 -8.02
C LEU A 140 10.37 -13.07 -9.19
N LYS A 141 10.97 -13.94 -10.03
CA LYS A 141 10.27 -14.64 -11.11
C LYS A 141 9.14 -15.52 -10.59
N GLN A 142 9.39 -16.30 -9.56
CA GLN A 142 8.36 -17.16 -8.97
C GLN A 142 7.20 -16.37 -8.37
N VAL A 143 7.47 -15.24 -7.69
CA VAL A 143 6.42 -14.33 -7.20
C VAL A 143 5.65 -13.72 -8.36
N ASN A 144 6.35 -13.25 -9.41
CA ASN A 144 5.73 -12.72 -10.63
C ASN A 144 4.76 -13.71 -11.25
N ASN A 145 5.19 -14.96 -11.43
CA ASN A 145 4.37 -16.02 -12.01
C ASN A 145 3.07 -16.27 -11.24
N LYS A 146 3.15 -16.31 -9.91
CA LYS A 146 1.95 -16.48 -9.09
C LYS A 146 1.01 -15.30 -9.24
N LEU A 147 1.53 -14.08 -9.17
CA LEU A 147 0.72 -12.87 -9.33
C LEU A 147 0.10 -12.79 -10.72
N HIS A 148 0.89 -12.97 -11.77
CA HIS A 148 0.41 -12.88 -13.15
C HIS A 148 -0.71 -13.90 -13.47
N ARG A 149 -0.72 -15.06 -12.82
CA ARG A 149 -1.77 -16.08 -12.98
C ARG A 149 -3.04 -15.77 -12.21
N ASP A 150 -2.91 -15.14 -11.04
CA ASP A 150 -3.99 -15.01 -10.07
C ASP A 150 -4.61 -13.60 -10.08
N THR A 151 -4.07 -12.66 -10.89
CA THR A 151 -4.54 -11.27 -10.97
C THR A 151 -4.85 -10.87 -12.41
N ASP A 152 -5.70 -9.85 -12.55
CA ASP A 152 -5.99 -9.24 -13.85
C ASP A 152 -4.77 -8.44 -14.34
N ALA A 153 -4.63 -8.29 -15.66
CA ALA A 153 -3.47 -7.66 -16.32
C ALA A 153 -3.26 -6.16 -15.96
N ASP A 154 -4.26 -5.51 -15.39
CA ASP A 154 -4.17 -4.12 -14.89
C ASP A 154 -3.72 -4.04 -13.42
N ARG A 155 -3.47 -5.18 -12.77
CA ARG A 155 -3.06 -5.30 -11.38
C ARG A 155 -1.60 -5.65 -11.29
N PHE A 156 -0.81 -4.77 -10.72
CA PHE A 156 0.62 -4.98 -10.53
C PHE A 156 1.09 -4.46 -9.18
N ILE A 157 2.25 -4.91 -8.78
CA ILE A 157 2.91 -4.48 -7.57
C ILE A 157 4.39 -4.21 -7.85
N THR A 158 4.91 -3.17 -7.26
CA THR A 158 6.34 -2.93 -7.24
C THR A 158 6.93 -3.55 -5.98
N LEU A 159 8.09 -4.20 -6.10
CA LEU A 159 8.71 -4.92 -5.00
C LEU A 159 10.23 -4.70 -4.98
N GLY A 160 10.76 -4.29 -3.84
CA GLY A 160 12.19 -4.32 -3.53
C GLY A 160 12.48 -5.48 -2.57
N CYS A 161 13.49 -6.27 -2.88
CA CYS A 161 13.93 -7.41 -2.06
C CYS A 161 15.41 -7.28 -1.72
N CYS A 162 15.75 -7.48 -0.47
CA CYS A 162 17.12 -7.51 0.02
C CYS A 162 17.35 -8.82 0.79
N LEU A 163 18.23 -9.66 0.29
CA LEU A 163 18.67 -10.87 0.96
C LEU A 163 19.97 -10.58 1.71
N LEU A 164 19.92 -10.65 3.02
CA LEU A 164 21.10 -10.55 3.87
C LEU A 164 21.62 -11.95 4.14
N ASP A 165 22.92 -12.18 3.89
CA ASP A 165 23.64 -13.37 4.28
C ASP A 165 24.77 -13.00 5.24
N ARG A 166 24.57 -13.26 6.53
CA ARG A 166 25.55 -12.92 7.56
C ARG A 166 26.76 -13.86 7.55
N SER A 167 26.60 -15.09 7.06
CA SER A 167 27.72 -16.03 7.01
C SER A 167 28.77 -15.63 5.99
N ASN A 168 28.33 -15.01 4.89
CA ASN A 168 29.17 -14.53 3.81
C ASN A 168 29.41 -13.00 3.86
N SER A 169 28.79 -12.29 4.80
CA SER A 169 28.78 -10.82 4.88
C SER A 169 28.39 -10.20 3.54
N LEU A 170 27.33 -10.71 2.94
CA LEU A 170 26.82 -10.26 1.65
C LEU A 170 25.38 -9.79 1.73
N ILE A 171 25.09 -8.86 0.84
CA ILE A 171 23.74 -8.38 0.54
C ILE A 171 23.50 -8.67 -0.94
N GLU A 172 22.40 -9.32 -1.26
CA GLU A 172 21.88 -9.35 -2.63
C GLU A 172 20.62 -8.50 -2.69
N PHE A 173 20.60 -7.51 -3.57
CA PHE A 173 19.44 -6.65 -3.78
C PHE A 173 18.90 -6.83 -5.18
N GLY A 174 17.58 -7.01 -5.27
CA GLY A 174 16.81 -7.03 -6.50
C GLY A 174 15.54 -6.19 -6.36
N ARG A 175 15.08 -5.61 -7.46
CA ARG A 175 13.82 -4.88 -7.47
C ARG A 175 12.96 -5.25 -8.68
N ALA A 176 11.67 -5.20 -8.47
CA ALA A 176 10.65 -5.38 -9.51
C ALA A 176 9.88 -4.06 -9.66
N GLY A 177 10.41 -3.12 -10.46
CA GLY A 177 9.80 -1.81 -10.68
C GLY A 177 9.73 -0.89 -9.45
N HIS A 178 10.40 -1.24 -8.35
CA HIS A 178 10.38 -0.48 -7.10
C HIS A 178 11.48 0.58 -7.05
N THR A 179 11.53 1.36 -5.98
CA THR A 179 12.58 2.35 -5.72
C THR A 179 13.95 1.67 -5.51
N ASP A 180 15.00 2.46 -5.64
CA ASP A 180 16.37 2.00 -5.49
C ASP A 180 16.72 1.73 -4.01
N LEU A 181 17.71 0.88 -3.78
CA LEU A 181 18.33 0.74 -2.47
C LEU A 181 19.37 1.85 -2.30
N VAL A 182 19.30 2.54 -1.18
CA VAL A 182 20.35 3.49 -0.76
C VAL A 182 21.23 2.81 0.29
N THR A 183 22.53 2.84 0.07
CA THR A 183 23.51 2.36 1.04
C THR A 183 24.41 3.52 1.49
N TYR A 184 24.76 3.51 2.77
CA TYR A 184 25.71 4.43 3.36
C TYR A 184 26.80 3.64 4.09
N VAL A 185 28.04 3.83 3.68
CA VAL A 185 29.22 3.17 4.25
C VAL A 185 30.43 4.08 4.11
N HIS A 186 31.27 4.18 5.15
CA HIS A 186 32.50 5.01 5.15
C HIS A 186 32.27 6.45 4.64
N ASP A 187 31.20 7.10 5.10
CA ASP A 187 30.80 8.47 4.69
C ASP A 187 30.42 8.63 3.20
N HIS A 188 30.20 7.51 2.50
CA HIS A 188 29.76 7.52 1.12
C HIS A 188 28.35 6.97 0.97
N ILE A 189 27.53 7.70 0.21
CA ILE A 189 26.21 7.24 -0.21
C ILE A 189 26.34 6.59 -1.59
N ARG A 190 25.78 5.39 -1.72
CA ARG A 190 25.67 4.69 -3.00
C ARG A 190 24.22 4.33 -3.26
N ILE A 191 23.77 4.56 -4.49
CA ILE A 191 22.45 4.12 -4.98
C ILE A 191 22.66 2.83 -5.77
N VAL A 192 21.87 1.82 -5.46
CA VAL A 192 21.92 0.48 -6.07
C VAL A 192 20.60 0.26 -6.81
N SER A 193 20.69 0.17 -8.13
CA SER A 193 19.54 0.24 -9.04
C SER A 193 19.60 -0.88 -10.09
N PRO A 194 19.36 -2.15 -9.71
CA PRO A 194 19.22 -3.23 -10.69
C PRO A 194 17.95 -3.06 -11.52
N ASP A 195 17.95 -3.50 -12.77
CA ASP A 195 16.76 -3.47 -13.61
C ASP A 195 15.76 -4.55 -13.21
N GLY A 196 14.47 -4.24 -13.32
CA GLY A 196 13.42 -5.19 -13.00
C GLY A 196 12.03 -4.69 -13.34
N THR A 197 11.22 -5.58 -13.91
CA THR A 197 9.83 -5.31 -14.30
C THR A 197 8.92 -5.41 -13.08
N ALA A 198 7.91 -4.51 -12.95
CA ALA A 198 6.92 -4.65 -11.89
C ALA A 198 6.19 -6.00 -11.98
N LEU A 199 5.88 -6.59 -10.83
CA LEU A 199 5.31 -7.93 -10.74
C LEU A 199 3.84 -7.95 -11.19
N GLY A 200 3.47 -9.00 -11.91
CA GLY A 200 2.10 -9.23 -12.39
C GLY A 200 1.81 -8.65 -13.78
N ILE A 201 2.62 -7.70 -14.30
CA ILE A 201 2.38 -7.06 -15.61
C ILE A 201 2.70 -8.01 -16.75
N LEU A 202 3.88 -8.60 -16.75
CA LEU A 202 4.39 -9.42 -17.86
C LEU A 202 4.47 -10.89 -17.47
N PRO A 203 4.18 -11.80 -18.41
CA PRO A 203 4.47 -13.21 -18.22
C PRO A 203 5.98 -13.45 -18.10
N ASP A 204 6.36 -14.57 -17.54
CA ASP A 204 7.74 -14.92 -17.17
C ASP A 204 8.77 -14.78 -18.31
N ASP A 205 8.37 -15.13 -19.52
CA ASP A 205 9.24 -15.08 -20.70
C ASP A 205 9.69 -13.66 -21.06
N PHE A 206 8.98 -12.65 -20.58
CA PHE A 206 9.22 -11.24 -20.88
C PHE A 206 9.62 -10.42 -19.66
N ALA A 207 9.41 -10.95 -18.45
CA ALA A 207 9.77 -10.27 -17.22
C ALA A 207 11.25 -10.50 -16.87
N THR A 208 11.97 -9.44 -16.57
CA THR A 208 13.38 -9.49 -16.17
C THR A 208 13.55 -8.96 -14.75
N PHE A 209 14.44 -9.61 -13.99
CA PHE A 209 14.74 -9.23 -12.61
C PHE A 209 16.25 -9.39 -12.38
N ASP A 210 16.96 -8.29 -12.49
CA ASP A 210 18.39 -8.26 -12.20
C ASP A 210 18.63 -8.13 -10.71
N THR A 211 19.78 -8.62 -10.25
CA THR A 211 20.22 -8.50 -8.86
C THR A 211 21.66 -7.98 -8.79
N ILE A 212 21.97 -7.27 -7.72
CA ILE A 212 23.31 -6.74 -7.44
C ILE A 212 23.74 -7.25 -6.07
N CYS A 213 24.92 -7.87 -6.02
CA CYS A 213 25.56 -8.29 -4.78
C CYS A 213 26.50 -7.20 -4.26
N LEU A 214 26.45 -6.97 -2.95
CA LEU A 214 27.27 -5.99 -2.23
C LEU A 214 27.88 -6.66 -1.01
N ALA A 215 29.09 -6.20 -0.64
CA ALA A 215 29.64 -6.55 0.67
C ALA A 215 28.84 -5.84 1.77
N PHE A 216 28.57 -6.55 2.86
CA PHE A 216 27.93 -6.01 4.05
C PHE A 216 28.99 -5.83 5.15
N GLU A 217 29.65 -4.71 5.11
CA GLU A 217 30.71 -4.36 6.04
C GLU A 217 30.16 -3.76 7.34
N PRO A 218 30.87 -3.89 8.47
CA PRO A 218 30.51 -3.19 9.70
C PRO A 218 30.37 -1.69 9.49
N GLY A 219 29.27 -1.09 9.98
CA GLY A 219 28.96 0.32 9.79
C GLY A 219 28.18 0.65 8.50
N THR A 220 27.88 -0.36 7.67
CA THR A 220 26.98 -0.18 6.53
C THR A 220 25.55 0.07 7.00
N THR A 221 24.90 1.09 6.46
CA THR A 221 23.48 1.36 6.62
C THR A 221 22.77 1.12 5.29
N LEU A 222 21.64 0.42 5.33
CA LEU A 222 20.78 0.18 4.19
C LEU A 222 19.44 0.89 4.39
N MET A 223 18.93 1.52 3.35
CA MET A 223 17.64 2.16 3.36
C MET A 223 16.83 1.73 2.14
N MET A 224 15.70 1.09 2.38
CA MET A 224 14.66 0.77 1.41
C MET A 224 13.44 1.65 1.72
N PHE A 225 12.77 2.15 0.69
CA PHE A 225 11.63 3.06 0.86
C PHE A 225 10.64 2.95 -0.30
N SER A 226 9.40 3.32 -0.08
CA SER A 226 8.40 3.46 -1.13
C SER A 226 8.32 4.91 -1.63
N ASP A 227 7.64 5.14 -2.74
CA ASP A 227 7.48 6.47 -3.35
C ASP A 227 6.70 7.46 -2.47
N GLY A 228 5.97 6.97 -1.46
CA GLY A 228 5.33 7.79 -0.43
C GLY A 228 6.29 8.72 0.31
N LEU A 229 7.58 8.37 0.38
CA LEU A 229 8.61 9.23 0.94
C LEU A 229 9.01 10.35 -0.03
N SER A 230 9.21 10.03 -1.31
CA SER A 230 9.65 10.99 -2.33
C SER A 230 8.55 11.99 -2.72
N GLY A 231 7.29 11.58 -2.73
CA GLY A 231 6.14 12.43 -3.04
C GLY A 231 5.84 13.51 -2.00
N ARG A 232 6.38 13.40 -0.78
CA ARG A 232 6.19 14.36 0.33
C ARG A 232 7.38 15.26 0.63
N ALA A 233 8.48 15.10 -0.04
CA ALA A 233 9.71 15.85 0.22
C ALA A 233 9.60 17.38 -0.01
N SER A 234 8.42 17.90 -0.41
CA SER A 234 8.27 19.33 -0.71
C SER A 234 7.84 20.22 0.47
N THR A 235 7.39 19.71 1.63
CA THR A 235 6.89 20.63 2.65
C THR A 235 7.04 20.28 4.15
N HIS A 236 7.53 19.10 4.55
CA HIS A 236 7.70 18.85 5.99
C HIS A 236 9.02 18.13 6.26
N SER A 237 9.78 18.67 7.21
CA SER A 237 11.00 18.13 7.76
C SER A 237 10.93 16.60 7.92
N ILE A 238 11.81 15.90 7.21
CA ILE A 238 12.20 14.54 7.55
C ILE A 238 12.50 14.56 9.05
N PRO A 239 11.85 13.71 9.88
CA PRO A 239 12.23 13.61 11.28
C PRO A 239 13.74 13.41 11.28
N SER A 240 14.47 14.27 11.97
CA SER A 240 15.92 14.20 12.03
C SER A 240 16.29 12.75 12.34
N ILE A 241 16.91 12.08 11.36
CA ILE A 241 17.55 10.80 11.59
C ILE A 241 18.57 11.11 12.68
N ARG A 242 18.27 10.75 13.92
CA ARG A 242 19.25 10.87 14.99
C ARG A 242 20.42 9.99 14.55
N PRO A 243 21.65 10.49 14.50
CA PRO A 243 22.79 9.61 14.30
C PRO A 243 22.75 8.58 15.42
N PHE A 244 22.39 7.35 15.06
CA PHE A 244 22.31 6.25 16.00
C PHE A 244 23.74 5.89 16.41
N CYS A 245 23.91 5.58 17.68
CA CYS A 245 25.16 5.31 18.38
C CYS A 245 26.05 4.34 17.56
N PRO A 246 27.36 4.60 17.40
CA PRO A 246 28.27 3.80 16.56
C PRO A 246 28.65 2.43 17.15
N ALA A 247 27.80 1.82 17.97
CA ALA A 247 28.08 0.55 18.64
C ALA A 247 27.43 -0.68 17.98
N ALA A 248 26.54 -0.53 17.00
CA ALA A 248 25.95 -1.66 16.28
C ALA A 248 26.50 -1.73 14.86
N ALA A 249 26.90 -2.90 14.42
CA ALA A 249 27.64 -3.16 13.18
C ALA A 249 26.78 -3.11 11.92
N GLY A 250 25.76 -2.30 11.82
CA GLY A 250 24.93 -2.07 10.64
C GLY A 250 23.48 -1.72 11.02
N SER A 251 22.87 -0.83 10.25
CA SER A 251 21.48 -0.41 10.46
C SER A 251 20.69 -0.55 9.15
N ILE A 252 19.46 -1.05 9.25
CA ILE A 252 18.56 -1.24 8.11
C ILE A 252 17.31 -0.45 8.40
N PHE A 253 16.91 0.42 7.48
CA PHE A 253 15.68 1.20 7.56
C PHE A 253 14.76 0.82 6.40
N ALA A 254 13.52 0.45 6.70
CA ALA A 254 12.44 0.33 5.73
C ALA A 254 11.41 1.45 6.00
N TRP A 255 11.12 2.29 4.99
CA TRP A 255 10.22 3.44 5.08
C TRP A 255 9.07 3.31 4.10
#